data_4cd35ed0eeb69bd19ab68301c5b8ae5c
#
_entry.id   4cd35ed0eeb69bd19ab68301c5b8ae5c
#
_cell.length_a   1.000
_cell.length_b   1.000
_cell.length_c   1.000
_cell.angle_alpha   90.00
_cell.angle_beta   90.00
_cell.angle_gamma   90.00
#
_symmetry.space_group_name_H-M   'P 1'
#
loop_
_entity.id
_entity.type
_entity.pdbx_description
1 polymer ?
#
loop_
_entity_poly.entity_id
_entity_poly.type
_entity_poly.pdbx_seq_one_letter_code
_entity_poly.pdbx_strand_id
1 'polypeptide(L)'
;QSRSFFQKLIKDGNVSVNDKVQKANYRLKTEDLVTVEIPDAVETQILPEDIPLDILYEDDDLLVVNKPKGMVVHPSAGHYSGTLVNAIMYHCKDSLSGINGEIRPGIVHRIDMDTTGSLIVCKNDESHVFIAEQIKEHSVNRRYRGIVYGVVRDDEGTILAPIGRHPVDRKKMAINEK
;
A
#
# COMPACT_ATOMS: atom_id res chain seq x y z
N GLN A 1 -2.01 18.29 -8.27
CA GLN A 1 -0.89 17.36 -8.49
C GLN A 1 0.32 17.78 -7.63
N SER A 2 1.13 16.83 -7.19
CA SER A 2 2.28 17.10 -6.32
C SER A 2 3.52 17.54 -7.11
N ARG A 3 4.47 18.23 -6.44
CA ARG A 3 5.77 18.57 -7.03
C ARG A 3 6.53 17.35 -7.56
N SER A 4 6.46 16.22 -6.84
CA SER A 4 7.10 14.97 -7.24
C SER A 4 6.50 14.38 -8.51
N PHE A 5 5.21 14.54 -8.73
CA PHE A 5 4.53 14.16 -9.96
C PHE A 5 5.09 14.90 -11.17
N PHE A 6 5.19 16.22 -11.09
CA PHE A 6 5.77 17.01 -12.19
C PHE A 6 7.25 16.73 -12.42
N GLN A 7 8.03 16.50 -11.36
CA GLN A 7 9.43 16.10 -11.48
C GLN A 7 9.59 14.78 -12.25
N LYS A 8 8.68 13.81 -12.01
CA LYS A 8 8.66 12.56 -12.76
C LYS A 8 8.34 12.81 -14.24
N LEU A 9 7.29 13.56 -14.54
CA LEU A 9 6.93 13.90 -15.93
C LEU A 9 8.08 14.57 -16.68
N ILE A 10 8.81 15.51 -16.04
CA ILE A 10 9.98 16.16 -16.64
C ILE A 10 11.08 15.14 -16.92
N LYS A 11 11.35 14.23 -15.97
CA LYS A 11 12.39 13.20 -16.13
C LYS A 11 12.04 12.21 -17.25
N ASP A 12 10.76 11.89 -17.38
CA ASP A 12 10.24 10.94 -18.37
C ASP A 12 10.05 11.60 -19.77
N GLY A 13 10.36 12.90 -19.89
CA GLY A 13 10.30 13.64 -21.17
C GLY A 13 8.90 14.16 -21.54
N ASN A 14 7.92 14.05 -20.63
CA ASN A 14 6.52 14.45 -20.85
C ASN A 14 6.25 15.94 -20.54
N VAL A 15 7.31 16.74 -20.43
CA VAL A 15 7.21 18.19 -20.28
C VAL A 15 8.17 18.86 -21.28
N SER A 16 7.63 19.73 -22.10
CA SER A 16 8.40 20.52 -23.06
C SER A 16 8.19 22.03 -22.85
N VAL A 17 9.16 22.82 -23.26
CA VAL A 17 9.07 24.27 -23.33
C VAL A 17 9.39 24.69 -24.76
N ASN A 18 8.46 25.37 -25.41
CA ASN A 18 8.55 25.73 -26.84
C ASN A 18 8.92 24.51 -27.70
N ASP A 19 8.17 23.40 -27.49
CA ASP A 19 8.31 22.12 -28.19
C ASP A 19 9.65 21.38 -27.96
N LYS A 20 10.44 21.81 -26.96
CA LYS A 20 11.71 21.15 -26.61
C LYS A 20 11.66 20.61 -25.18
N VAL A 21 12.00 19.33 -25.01
CA VAL A 21 12.15 18.73 -23.70
C VAL A 21 13.27 19.44 -22.92
N GLN A 22 12.96 19.87 -21.71
CA GLN A 22 13.89 20.62 -20.87
C GLN A 22 14.21 19.87 -19.57
N LYS A 23 15.33 20.20 -18.95
CA LYS A 23 15.71 19.65 -17.64
C LYS A 23 14.91 20.36 -16.53
N ALA A 24 14.73 19.67 -15.39
CA ALA A 24 13.97 20.19 -14.24
C ALA A 24 14.50 21.52 -13.65
N ASN A 25 15.72 21.90 -13.97
CA ASN A 25 16.36 23.16 -13.55
C ASN A 25 16.29 24.26 -14.61
N TYR A 26 15.58 24.06 -15.73
CA TYR A 26 15.38 25.09 -16.72
C TYR A 26 14.63 26.29 -16.10
N ARG A 27 15.11 27.50 -16.37
CA ARG A 27 14.48 28.73 -15.90
C ARG A 27 13.58 29.28 -17.00
N LEU A 28 12.26 29.23 -16.73
CA LEU A 28 11.26 29.76 -17.63
C LEU A 28 11.48 31.27 -17.84
N LYS A 29 11.25 31.71 -19.08
CA LYS A 29 11.24 33.12 -19.49
C LYS A 29 9.81 33.56 -19.74
N THR A 30 9.60 34.87 -19.76
CA THR A 30 8.31 35.44 -20.21
C THR A 30 8.02 34.94 -21.63
N GLU A 31 6.76 34.56 -21.87
CA GLU A 31 6.25 33.99 -23.14
C GLU A 31 6.69 32.56 -23.47
N ASP A 32 7.41 31.85 -22.59
CA ASP A 32 7.65 30.42 -22.78
C ASP A 32 6.32 29.65 -22.71
N LEU A 33 6.05 28.86 -23.73
CA LEU A 33 4.92 27.92 -23.77
C LEU A 33 5.34 26.58 -23.13
N VAL A 34 4.73 26.21 -22.00
CA VAL A 34 4.98 24.94 -21.32
C VAL A 34 3.88 23.95 -21.67
N THR A 35 4.24 22.87 -22.36
CA THR A 35 3.34 21.76 -22.66
C THR A 35 3.62 20.61 -21.71
N VAL A 36 2.56 20.07 -21.10
CA VAL A 36 2.63 18.93 -20.20
C VAL A 36 1.75 17.82 -20.77
N GLU A 37 2.36 16.73 -21.18
CA GLU A 37 1.65 15.51 -21.55
C GLU A 37 1.49 14.65 -20.29
N ILE A 38 0.25 14.38 -19.92
CA ILE A 38 -0.04 13.45 -18.83
C ILE A 38 -0.37 12.12 -19.50
N PRO A 39 0.55 11.14 -19.45
CA PRO A 39 0.26 9.82 -19.97
C PRO A 39 -0.97 9.24 -19.29
N ASP A 40 -1.80 8.55 -20.05
CA ASP A 40 -2.87 7.75 -19.46
C ASP A 40 -2.29 6.85 -18.36
N ALA A 41 -3.02 6.69 -17.28
CA ALA A 41 -2.64 5.75 -16.25
C ALA A 41 -2.53 4.37 -16.90
N VAL A 42 -1.31 3.84 -16.98
CA VAL A 42 -1.14 2.43 -17.32
C VAL A 42 -1.80 1.67 -16.18
N GLU A 43 -2.97 1.13 -16.43
CA GLU A 43 -3.58 0.15 -15.54
C GLU A 43 -2.59 -0.99 -15.42
N THR A 44 -1.86 -1.01 -14.33
CA THR A 44 -1.05 -2.17 -13.97
C THR A 44 -2.06 -3.23 -13.58
N GLN A 45 -2.46 -4.05 -14.55
CA GLN A 45 -3.28 -5.22 -14.27
C GLN A 45 -2.50 -6.07 -13.27
N ILE A 46 -3.07 -6.25 -12.10
CA ILE A 46 -2.53 -7.20 -11.14
C ILE A 46 -2.91 -8.58 -11.64
N LEU A 47 -1.92 -9.36 -12.01
CA LEU A 47 -2.14 -10.71 -12.51
C LEU A 47 -2.18 -11.70 -11.36
N PRO A 48 -3.10 -12.68 -11.39
CA PRO A 48 -3.08 -13.81 -10.47
C PRO A 48 -1.77 -14.60 -10.60
N GLU A 49 -1.15 -14.97 -9.47
CA GLU A 49 0.07 -15.77 -9.45
C GLU A 49 -0.10 -16.98 -8.52
N ASP A 50 0.35 -18.15 -8.96
CA ASP A 50 0.34 -19.39 -8.16
C ASP A 50 1.42 -19.35 -7.08
N ILE A 51 1.13 -18.61 -6.02
CA ILE A 51 2.00 -18.47 -4.84
C ILE A 51 1.33 -19.21 -3.68
N PRO A 52 2.01 -20.17 -3.03
CA PRO A 52 1.47 -20.91 -1.90
C PRO A 52 1.05 -19.97 -0.76
N LEU A 53 -0.16 -20.16 -0.24
CA LEU A 53 -0.71 -19.44 0.90
C LEU A 53 -0.76 -20.37 2.12
N ASP A 54 -0.32 -19.88 3.27
CA ASP A 54 -0.54 -20.51 4.56
C ASP A 54 -1.91 -20.04 5.10
N ILE A 55 -2.95 -20.85 4.83
CA ILE A 55 -4.35 -20.52 5.14
C ILE A 55 -4.66 -20.97 6.57
N LEU A 56 -5.04 -20.01 7.42
CA LEU A 56 -5.43 -20.26 8.80
C LEU A 56 -6.93 -20.54 8.94
N TYR A 57 -7.74 -19.94 8.09
CA TYR A 57 -9.19 -20.10 8.05
C TYR A 57 -9.72 -19.71 6.68
N GLU A 58 -10.74 -20.40 6.22
CA GLU A 58 -11.46 -20.05 5.00
C GLU A 58 -12.92 -20.52 5.08
N ASP A 59 -13.86 -19.66 4.65
CA ASP A 59 -15.25 -19.96 4.40
C ASP A 59 -15.74 -19.27 3.12
N ASP A 60 -17.04 -19.09 2.95
CA ASP A 60 -17.61 -18.43 1.78
C ASP A 60 -17.43 -16.90 1.80
N ASP A 61 -17.19 -16.30 2.98
CA ASP A 61 -17.12 -14.87 3.20
C ASP A 61 -15.69 -14.37 3.41
N LEU A 62 -14.85 -15.14 4.08
CA LEU A 62 -13.53 -14.73 4.55
C LEU A 62 -12.46 -15.75 4.22
N LEU A 63 -11.27 -15.22 3.97
CA LEU A 63 -10.02 -15.97 3.96
C LEU A 63 -9.05 -15.30 4.95
N VAL A 64 -8.49 -16.07 5.87
CA VAL A 64 -7.45 -15.60 6.80
C VAL A 64 -6.13 -16.30 6.46
N VAL A 65 -5.14 -15.52 6.10
CA VAL A 65 -3.82 -16.03 5.73
C VAL A 65 -2.76 -15.63 6.74
N ASN A 66 -1.80 -16.52 6.99
CA ASN A 66 -0.58 -16.20 7.70
C ASN A 66 0.43 -15.60 6.72
N LYS A 67 0.48 -14.28 6.60
CA LYS A 67 1.39 -13.61 5.66
C LYS A 67 2.85 -13.87 6.06
N PRO A 68 3.70 -14.38 5.17
CA PRO A 68 5.11 -14.59 5.47
C PRO A 68 5.89 -13.25 5.52
N LYS A 69 7.07 -13.28 6.12
CA LYS A 69 8.05 -12.21 6.06
C LYS A 69 8.53 -12.00 4.61
N GLY A 70 8.82 -10.77 4.24
CA GLY A 70 9.33 -10.42 2.92
C GLY A 70 8.25 -10.25 1.83
N MET A 71 7.01 -10.60 2.12
CA MET A 71 5.88 -10.44 1.19
C MET A 71 5.17 -9.10 1.44
N VAL A 72 5.04 -8.27 0.41
CA VAL A 72 4.18 -7.09 0.45
C VAL A 72 2.71 -7.47 0.20
N VAL A 73 1.79 -6.71 0.77
CA VAL A 73 0.36 -6.98 0.60
C VAL A 73 -0.12 -6.60 -0.80
N HIS A 74 0.30 -5.43 -1.29
CA HIS A 74 -0.10 -4.92 -2.62
C HIS A 74 1.09 -4.60 -3.50
N PRO A 75 0.92 -4.62 -4.82
CA PRO A 75 1.90 -4.04 -5.72
C PRO A 75 2.23 -2.60 -5.36
N SER A 76 3.52 -2.29 -5.39
CA SER A 76 4.06 -0.97 -5.09
C SER A 76 5.38 -0.76 -5.85
N ALA A 77 5.93 0.46 -5.82
CA ALA A 77 7.19 0.74 -6.48
C ALA A 77 8.30 -0.24 -6.02
N GLY A 78 8.83 -1.02 -6.95
CA GLY A 78 9.82 -2.08 -6.70
C GLY A 78 9.25 -3.47 -6.37
N HIS A 79 7.92 -3.61 -6.26
CA HIS A 79 7.23 -4.88 -5.98
C HIS A 79 5.94 -4.94 -6.79
N TYR A 80 6.05 -5.22 -8.10
CA TYR A 80 4.90 -5.23 -9.02
C TYR A 80 4.25 -6.61 -9.13
N SER A 81 4.92 -7.67 -8.66
CA SER A 81 4.51 -9.07 -8.66
C SER A 81 4.95 -9.74 -7.35
N GLY A 82 4.56 -10.99 -7.14
CA GLY A 82 4.92 -11.74 -5.94
C GLY A 82 4.27 -11.21 -4.67
N THR A 83 3.17 -10.48 -4.77
CA THR A 83 2.48 -9.88 -3.62
C THR A 83 1.37 -10.79 -3.11
N LEU A 84 0.89 -10.51 -1.89
CA LEU A 84 -0.24 -11.25 -1.35
C LEU A 84 -1.48 -11.14 -2.24
N VAL A 85 -1.72 -9.96 -2.84
CA VAL A 85 -2.86 -9.76 -3.76
C VAL A 85 -2.76 -10.68 -4.97
N ASN A 86 -1.56 -10.85 -5.57
CA ASN A 86 -1.38 -11.79 -6.69
C ASN A 86 -1.75 -13.23 -6.27
N ALA A 87 -1.31 -13.65 -5.07
CA ALA A 87 -1.60 -14.99 -4.55
C ALA A 87 -3.09 -15.20 -4.25
N ILE A 88 -3.77 -14.25 -3.60
CA ILE A 88 -5.20 -14.39 -3.29
C ILE A 88 -6.07 -14.33 -4.55
N MET A 89 -5.72 -13.54 -5.55
CA MET A 89 -6.43 -13.54 -6.84
C MET A 89 -6.34 -14.91 -7.53
N TYR A 90 -5.20 -15.57 -7.45
CA TYR A 90 -5.06 -16.94 -7.98
C TYR A 90 -5.88 -17.95 -7.18
N HIS A 91 -5.83 -17.88 -5.85
CA HIS A 91 -6.52 -18.81 -4.96
C HIS A 91 -8.03 -18.65 -5.02
N CYS A 92 -8.54 -17.42 -4.88
CA CYS A 92 -9.98 -17.13 -4.81
C CYS A 92 -10.64 -17.00 -6.19
N LYS A 93 -9.86 -16.83 -7.26
CA LYS A 93 -10.37 -16.60 -8.63
C LYS A 93 -11.41 -15.47 -8.64
N ASP A 94 -12.66 -15.80 -8.97
CA ASP A 94 -13.76 -14.82 -9.10
C ASP A 94 -14.44 -14.49 -7.75
N SER A 95 -14.02 -15.14 -6.66
CA SER A 95 -14.61 -14.95 -5.32
C SER A 95 -13.80 -13.96 -4.50
N LEU A 96 -13.77 -12.68 -4.90
CA LEU A 96 -13.16 -11.60 -4.13
C LEU A 96 -14.04 -10.35 -4.17
N SER A 97 -14.10 -9.63 -3.05
CA SER A 97 -14.77 -8.33 -3.03
C SER A 97 -14.12 -7.35 -3.98
N GLY A 98 -14.94 -6.71 -4.81
CA GLY A 98 -14.54 -5.70 -5.78
C GLY A 98 -14.57 -4.25 -5.25
N ILE A 99 -14.94 -4.01 -3.99
CA ILE A 99 -15.19 -2.65 -3.45
C ILE A 99 -13.98 -1.70 -3.65
N ASN A 100 -12.76 -2.20 -3.48
CA ASN A 100 -11.55 -1.40 -3.70
C ASN A 100 -11.03 -1.47 -5.14
N GLY A 101 -11.86 -1.97 -6.08
CA GLY A 101 -11.51 -2.14 -7.49
C GLY A 101 -10.48 -3.23 -7.74
N GLU A 102 -10.01 -3.33 -8.98
CA GLU A 102 -9.05 -4.35 -9.42
C GLU A 102 -7.69 -4.26 -8.71
N ILE A 103 -7.37 -3.10 -8.12
CA ILE A 103 -6.07 -2.86 -7.49
C ILE A 103 -5.95 -3.49 -6.09
N ARG A 104 -7.07 -3.67 -5.38
CA ARG A 104 -7.09 -4.16 -3.98
C ARG A 104 -8.25 -5.10 -3.68
N PRO A 105 -8.46 -6.15 -4.47
CA PRO A 105 -9.60 -7.01 -4.27
C PRO A 105 -9.55 -7.68 -2.89
N GLY A 106 -10.64 -7.57 -2.15
CA GLY A 106 -10.80 -8.22 -0.84
C GLY A 106 -9.96 -7.69 0.32
N ILE A 107 -9.08 -6.70 0.11
CA ILE A 107 -8.16 -6.22 1.15
C ILE A 107 -8.75 -5.07 1.95
N VAL A 108 -8.96 -5.29 3.23
CA VAL A 108 -9.50 -4.33 4.21
C VAL A 108 -8.42 -3.73 5.13
N HIS A 109 -7.29 -4.39 5.29
CA HIS A 109 -6.15 -3.90 6.06
C HIS A 109 -4.81 -4.42 5.52
N ARG A 110 -3.72 -3.92 6.07
CA ARG A 110 -2.38 -4.36 5.67
C ARG A 110 -1.44 -4.38 6.86
N ILE A 111 -0.41 -5.22 6.75
CA ILE A 111 0.76 -5.24 7.61
C ILE A 111 2.01 -5.03 6.74
N ASP A 112 3.11 -4.60 7.33
CA ASP A 112 4.33 -4.29 6.59
C ASP A 112 4.98 -5.56 5.98
N MET A 113 5.88 -5.35 5.02
CA MET A 113 6.55 -6.43 4.30
C MET A 113 7.21 -7.43 5.25
N ASP A 114 7.92 -6.95 6.25
CA ASP A 114 8.66 -7.78 7.21
C ASP A 114 7.84 -8.20 8.44
N THR A 115 6.60 -7.75 8.55
CA THR A 115 5.65 -8.22 9.57
C THR A 115 4.96 -9.49 9.09
N THR A 116 4.96 -10.52 9.93
CA THR A 116 4.27 -11.79 9.69
C THR A 116 2.96 -11.86 10.45
N GLY A 117 2.08 -12.78 10.06
CA GLY A 117 0.88 -13.11 10.84
C GLY A 117 -0.42 -12.96 10.08
N SER A 118 -1.50 -13.05 10.84
CA SER A 118 -2.86 -13.14 10.32
C SER A 118 -3.30 -11.89 9.57
N LEU A 119 -3.79 -12.07 8.35
CA LEU A 119 -4.37 -11.03 7.53
C LEU A 119 -5.72 -11.52 7.01
N ILE A 120 -6.76 -10.69 7.17
CA ILE A 120 -8.11 -10.99 6.72
C ILE A 120 -8.30 -10.50 5.29
N VAL A 121 -8.88 -11.35 4.47
CA VAL A 121 -9.28 -11.08 3.08
C VAL A 121 -10.78 -11.33 2.97
N CYS A 122 -11.52 -10.43 2.36
CA CYS A 122 -12.96 -10.56 2.16
C CYS A 122 -13.26 -11.10 0.77
N LYS A 123 -14.06 -12.18 0.70
CA LYS A 123 -14.39 -12.89 -0.54
C LYS A 123 -15.58 -12.26 -1.27
N ASN A 124 -16.39 -11.45 -0.57
CA ASN A 124 -17.52 -10.74 -1.14
C ASN A 124 -17.66 -9.32 -0.55
N ASP A 125 -18.54 -8.52 -1.15
CA ASP A 125 -18.71 -7.11 -0.78
C ASP A 125 -19.39 -6.93 0.57
N GLU A 126 -20.24 -7.83 0.99
CA GLU A 126 -20.94 -7.77 2.29
C GLU A 126 -19.93 -7.95 3.43
N SER A 127 -19.12 -8.99 3.37
CA SER A 127 -18.05 -9.23 4.33
C SER A 127 -17.02 -8.08 4.34
N HIS A 128 -16.73 -7.49 3.16
CA HIS A 128 -15.81 -6.37 3.06
C HIS A 128 -16.31 -5.14 3.82
N VAL A 129 -17.54 -4.74 3.61
CA VAL A 129 -18.16 -3.60 4.32
C VAL A 129 -18.16 -3.86 5.82
N PHE A 130 -18.61 -5.05 6.24
CA PHE A 130 -18.71 -5.42 7.65
C PHE A 130 -17.34 -5.41 8.37
N ILE A 131 -16.31 -6.02 7.77
CA ILE A 131 -14.99 -6.06 8.38
C ILE A 131 -14.29 -4.69 8.32
N ALA A 132 -14.45 -3.92 7.22
CA ALA A 132 -13.88 -2.59 7.11
C ALA A 132 -14.45 -1.65 8.19
N GLU A 133 -15.73 -1.73 8.53
CA GLU A 133 -16.35 -0.95 9.60
C GLU A 133 -15.77 -1.32 10.96
N GLN A 134 -15.65 -2.60 11.28
CA GLN A 134 -15.02 -3.06 12.52
C GLN A 134 -13.57 -2.60 12.67
N ILE A 135 -12.80 -2.59 11.57
CA ILE A 135 -11.42 -2.08 11.58
C ILE A 135 -11.41 -0.58 11.83
N LYS A 136 -12.33 0.17 11.22
CA LYS A 136 -12.48 1.62 11.39
C LYS A 136 -12.86 1.99 12.83
N GLU A 137 -13.75 1.22 13.43
CA GLU A 137 -14.21 1.41 14.81
C GLU A 137 -13.24 0.86 15.85
N HIS A 138 -12.15 0.23 15.41
CA HIS A 138 -11.18 -0.45 16.26
C HIS A 138 -11.77 -1.56 17.14
N SER A 139 -12.89 -2.17 16.74
CA SER A 139 -13.51 -3.29 17.45
C SER A 139 -12.77 -4.62 17.21
N VAL A 140 -12.01 -4.73 16.12
CA VAL A 140 -11.12 -5.87 15.87
C VAL A 140 -9.93 -5.82 16.83
N ASN A 141 -9.77 -6.85 17.67
CA ASN A 141 -8.66 -6.94 18.60
C ASN A 141 -7.36 -7.33 17.88
N ARG A 142 -6.48 -6.36 17.68
CA ARG A 142 -5.18 -6.56 17.00
C ARG A 142 -4.06 -6.67 18.03
N ARG A 143 -3.33 -7.79 17.98
CA ARG A 143 -2.17 -8.05 18.86
C ARG A 143 -0.93 -8.33 18.03
N TYR A 144 0.18 -7.73 18.45
CA TYR A 144 1.48 -7.91 17.82
C TYR A 144 2.52 -8.32 18.87
N ARG A 145 3.49 -9.12 18.45
CA ARG A 145 4.71 -9.39 19.20
C ARG A 145 5.89 -8.79 18.45
N GLY A 146 6.78 -8.15 19.15
CA GLY A 146 7.98 -7.56 18.55
C GLY A 146 9.19 -7.73 19.46
N ILE A 147 10.38 -7.67 18.85
CA ILE A 147 11.65 -7.61 19.56
C ILE A 147 12.10 -6.15 19.53
N VAL A 148 12.45 -5.61 20.69
CA VAL A 148 12.93 -4.24 20.84
C VAL A 148 14.36 -4.23 21.36
N TYR A 149 15.07 -3.12 21.13
CA TYR A 149 16.39 -2.91 21.71
C TYR A 149 16.28 -2.50 23.18
N GLY A 150 17.18 -3.02 24.01
CA GLY A 150 17.24 -2.72 25.42
C GLY A 150 16.26 -3.54 26.26
N VAL A 151 16.00 -3.04 27.45
CA VAL A 151 15.11 -3.70 28.43
C VAL A 151 13.91 -2.80 28.69
N VAL A 152 12.74 -3.33 28.47
CA VAL A 152 11.49 -2.69 28.90
C VAL A 152 11.38 -2.90 30.41
N ARG A 153 11.23 -1.82 31.16
CA ARG A 153 11.27 -1.87 32.63
C ARG A 153 9.96 -2.32 33.23
N ASP A 154 8.86 -1.87 32.63
CA ASP A 154 7.50 -2.12 33.14
C ASP A 154 6.88 -3.26 32.33
N ASP A 155 6.11 -4.12 32.97
CA ASP A 155 5.42 -5.24 32.35
C ASP A 155 4.27 -4.77 31.44
N GLU A 156 3.66 -3.63 31.77
CA GLU A 156 2.57 -3.02 31.01
C GLU A 156 2.75 -1.50 30.91
N GLY A 157 2.25 -0.91 29.83
CA GLY A 157 2.27 0.53 29.64
C GLY A 157 1.46 0.96 28.41
N THR A 158 1.09 2.24 28.38
CA THR A 158 0.36 2.84 27.26
C THR A 158 1.16 3.99 26.69
N ILE A 159 1.34 4.00 25.37
CA ILE A 159 1.96 5.11 24.64
C ILE A 159 0.88 5.75 23.77
N LEU A 160 0.50 7.00 24.08
CA LEU A 160 -0.39 7.83 23.28
C LEU A 160 0.44 8.94 22.65
N ALA A 161 0.80 8.75 21.40
CA ALA A 161 1.59 9.72 20.66
C ALA A 161 1.23 9.72 19.17
N PRO A 162 1.13 10.89 18.52
CA PRO A 162 0.85 10.97 17.09
C PRO A 162 2.02 10.41 16.30
N ILE A 163 1.72 9.51 15.36
CA ILE A 163 2.73 8.92 14.47
C ILE A 163 2.64 9.59 13.10
N GLY A 164 3.78 10.10 12.63
CA GLY A 164 3.91 10.70 11.32
C GLY A 164 5.24 10.35 10.66
N ARG A 165 5.46 10.92 9.46
CA ARG A 165 6.75 10.74 8.78
C ARG A 165 7.86 11.42 9.56
N HIS A 166 9.00 10.71 9.72
CA HIS A 166 10.18 11.29 10.36
C HIS A 166 10.60 12.59 9.65
N PRO A 167 10.88 13.69 10.38
CA PRO A 167 11.08 15.02 9.79
C PRO A 167 12.29 15.10 8.84
N VAL A 168 13.32 14.28 9.06
CA VAL A 168 14.55 14.25 8.26
C VAL A 168 14.57 13.03 7.34
N ASP A 169 14.48 11.83 7.89
CA ASP A 169 14.47 10.58 7.13
C ASP A 169 13.03 10.16 6.81
N ARG A 170 12.48 10.63 5.71
CA ARG A 170 11.09 10.38 5.31
C ARG A 170 10.77 8.91 5.00
N LYS A 171 11.76 8.01 4.99
CA LYS A 171 11.53 6.57 4.89
C LYS A 171 11.09 5.96 6.21
N LYS A 172 11.34 6.64 7.32
CA LYS A 172 10.98 6.22 8.68
C LYS A 172 9.71 6.90 9.18
N MET A 173 9.10 6.29 10.16
CA MET A 173 8.04 6.86 10.98
C MET A 173 8.64 7.33 12.31
N ALA A 174 8.04 8.34 12.91
CA ALA A 174 8.43 8.88 14.21
C ALA A 174 7.21 9.48 14.91
N ILE A 175 7.35 9.77 16.18
CA ILE A 175 6.41 10.66 16.87
C ILE A 175 6.54 12.04 16.24
N ASN A 176 5.44 12.59 15.75
CA ASN A 176 5.38 13.87 15.05
C ASN A 176 4.12 14.62 15.48
N GLU A 177 4.30 15.67 16.26
CA GLU A 177 3.24 16.50 16.84
C GLU A 177 2.78 17.64 15.89
N LYS A 178 3.28 17.67 14.66
CA LYS A 178 2.97 18.69 13.66
C LYS A 178 1.88 18.26 12.70
#